data_3874be6a160da668519b095e32531528
#
_entry.id   3874be6a160da668519b095e32531528
#
_cell.length_a   1.000
_cell.length_b   1.000
_cell.length_c   1.000
_cell.angle_alpha   90.00
_cell.angle_beta   90.00
_cell.angle_gamma   90.00
#
_symmetry.space_group_name_H-M   'P 1'
#
loop_
_entity.id
_entity.type
_entity.pdbx_description
1 polymer ?
#
loop_
_entity_poly.entity_id
_entity_poly.type
_entity_poly.pdbx_seq_one_letter_code
_entity_poly.pdbx_strand_id
1 'polypeptide(L)'
;MPGRVRCVPEWIWAPPTSCWRWWMSRTGRWPGPLIPPAVVRDGIVVDYMGAVRAVTHLKGQLEERLGVMLDAGACAIPPGILEGNVKAIGNVVEAAGFRLTNIVDEPTAASSVLGISDGAVVDVGGGTTGISVLKDGKVIFTGDEPTGGTHMTLVLAGFHGWNTQEAELAKRDPAQEANVFPVIKPVVEKMASIVRNYLREYPVEAVYVVGGACCFTQFESVFEKFLGVPVVKPAAPLLVTPLGIAVNCKL
;
A
#
# COMPACT_ATOMS: atom_id res chain seq x y z
N MET A 1 -0.54 25.32 -23.98
CA MET A 1 -0.25 23.86 -23.93
C MET A 1 -1.09 23.31 -22.80
N PRO A 2 -1.99 22.34 -23.02
CA PRO A 2 -2.76 21.75 -21.93
C PRO A 2 -1.80 21.04 -20.98
N GLY A 3 -1.96 21.28 -19.69
CA GLY A 3 -1.10 20.75 -18.64
C GLY A 3 -1.09 19.22 -18.65
N ARG A 4 0.09 18.62 -18.73
CA ARG A 4 0.28 17.19 -18.59
C ARG A 4 -0.06 16.79 -17.15
N VAL A 5 -1.10 16.01 -16.97
CA VAL A 5 -1.49 15.48 -15.67
C VAL A 5 -0.63 14.27 -15.35
N ARG A 6 -0.02 14.31 -14.16
CA ARG A 6 0.71 13.15 -13.61
C ARG A 6 -0.32 12.17 -13.07
N CYS A 7 -0.38 10.99 -13.64
CA CYS A 7 -1.19 9.90 -13.09
C CYS A 7 -0.35 8.67 -12.82
N VAL A 8 -0.70 8.00 -11.77
CA VAL A 8 -0.05 6.79 -11.31
C VAL A 8 -1.08 5.69 -11.28
N PRO A 9 -0.85 4.59 -11.97
CA PRO A 9 -1.65 3.40 -11.76
C PRO A 9 -1.26 2.76 -10.43
N GLU A 10 -1.82 3.31 -9.37
CA GLU A 10 -1.73 2.88 -7.99
C GLU A 10 -2.29 1.48 -7.73
N TRP A 11 -2.92 0.95 -8.73
CA TRP A 11 -3.86 -0.15 -8.71
C TRP A 11 -3.24 -1.53 -8.71
N ILE A 12 -1.96 -1.61 -9.03
CA ILE A 12 -1.29 -2.91 -9.20
C ILE A 12 -0.98 -3.54 -7.86
N TRP A 13 -0.88 -2.74 -6.80
CA TRP A 13 -0.34 -3.19 -5.52
C TRP A 13 -1.20 -2.94 -4.29
N ALA A 14 -2.19 -2.07 -4.35
CA ALA A 14 -3.12 -1.92 -3.24
C ALA A 14 -4.16 -3.05 -3.30
N PRO A 15 -4.47 -3.73 -2.17
CA PRO A 15 -5.64 -4.59 -2.13
C PRO A 15 -6.86 -3.77 -2.52
N PRO A 16 -7.76 -4.34 -3.34
CA PRO A 16 -8.70 -3.61 -4.20
C PRO A 16 -9.77 -2.77 -3.52
N THR A 17 -9.63 -2.44 -2.27
CA THR A 17 -10.81 -2.09 -1.50
C THR A 17 -10.72 -0.84 -0.66
N SER A 18 -9.56 -0.33 -0.28
CA SER A 18 -9.47 0.73 0.72
C SER A 18 -9.30 2.15 0.17
N CYS A 19 -8.40 2.39 -0.77
CA CYS A 19 -8.16 3.71 -1.35
C CYS A 19 -9.35 4.27 -2.12
N TRP A 20 -10.01 3.44 -2.90
CA TRP A 20 -11.14 3.80 -3.73
C TRP A 20 -12.34 4.28 -2.95
N ARG A 21 -12.63 3.65 -1.82
CA ARG A 21 -13.83 3.97 -1.05
C ARG A 21 -13.72 5.33 -0.36
N TRP A 22 -12.55 5.71 0.13
CA TRP A 22 -12.35 7.01 0.77
C TRP A 22 -12.41 8.17 -0.24
N TRP A 23 -11.80 7.99 -1.41
CA TRP A 23 -11.85 9.00 -2.47
C TRP A 23 -13.25 9.13 -3.06
N MET A 24 -13.99 8.04 -3.19
CA MET A 24 -15.37 8.01 -3.66
C MET A 24 -16.38 8.54 -2.64
N SER A 25 -16.17 8.35 -1.35
CA SER A 25 -17.08 8.91 -0.33
C SER A 25 -17.07 10.44 -0.33
N ARG A 26 -15.98 11.08 -0.76
CA ARG A 26 -15.90 12.54 -0.91
C ARG A 26 -16.39 13.08 -2.26
N THR A 27 -16.44 12.25 -3.28
CA THR A 27 -16.79 12.71 -4.64
C THR A 27 -18.13 12.21 -5.15
N GLY A 28 -18.81 11.37 -4.37
CA GLY A 28 -20.16 10.87 -4.65
C GLY A 28 -20.28 10.08 -5.96
N ARG A 29 -20.51 8.77 -5.83
CA ARG A 29 -20.86 7.78 -6.85
C ARG A 29 -19.71 7.07 -7.57
N TRP A 30 -19.66 5.78 -7.30
CA TRP A 30 -19.05 4.78 -8.16
C TRP A 30 -20.03 3.63 -8.40
N PRO A 31 -20.35 3.27 -9.62
CA PRO A 31 -20.94 2.00 -9.97
C PRO A 31 -19.96 1.22 -10.87
N GLY A 32 -19.03 0.50 -10.35
CA GLY A 32 -18.16 -0.34 -11.14
C GLY A 32 -17.66 -1.54 -10.34
N PRO A 33 -17.40 -2.69 -10.98
CA PRO A 33 -16.93 -3.88 -10.30
C PRO A 33 -15.56 -3.63 -9.68
N LEU A 34 -15.40 -4.03 -8.43
CA LEU A 34 -14.12 -4.15 -7.76
C LEU A 34 -13.19 -5.03 -8.60
N ILE A 35 -11.93 -4.62 -8.77
CA ILE A 35 -10.93 -5.50 -9.37
C ILE A 35 -10.82 -6.73 -8.45
N PRO A 36 -10.92 -7.94 -9.01
CA PRO A 36 -10.77 -9.14 -8.21
C PRO A 36 -9.42 -9.12 -7.48
N PRO A 37 -9.36 -9.48 -6.19
CA PRO A 37 -8.10 -9.58 -5.43
C PRO A 37 -7.16 -10.66 -5.93
N ALA A 38 -7.46 -11.27 -7.08
CA ALA A 38 -6.82 -12.44 -7.61
C ALA A 38 -5.73 -12.15 -8.66
N VAL A 39 -5.52 -10.90 -9.08
CA VAL A 39 -4.56 -10.61 -10.18
C VAL A 39 -3.13 -10.42 -9.68
N VAL A 40 -2.98 -9.98 -8.44
CA VAL A 40 -1.68 -9.81 -7.77
C VAL A 40 -1.76 -10.39 -6.36
N ARG A 41 -0.74 -11.13 -5.93
CA ARG A 41 -0.63 -11.70 -4.60
C ARG A 41 0.81 -11.54 -4.11
N ASP A 42 0.96 -10.92 -2.93
CA ASP A 42 2.25 -10.76 -2.24
C ASP A 42 3.36 -10.22 -3.17
N GLY A 43 3.03 -9.18 -3.92
CA GLY A 43 3.97 -8.57 -4.84
C GLY A 43 4.19 -9.32 -6.18
N ILE A 44 3.44 -10.37 -6.47
CA ILE A 44 3.58 -11.19 -7.68
C ILE A 44 2.33 -11.08 -8.55
N VAL A 45 2.51 -10.80 -9.84
CA VAL A 45 1.41 -10.84 -10.82
C VAL A 45 1.06 -12.30 -11.09
N VAL A 46 -0.12 -12.75 -10.62
CA VAL A 46 -0.60 -14.13 -10.78
C VAL A 46 -1.59 -14.29 -11.94
N ASP A 47 -2.26 -13.20 -12.35
CA ASP A 47 -3.06 -13.11 -13.57
C ASP A 47 -2.64 -11.86 -14.34
N TYR A 48 -1.69 -12.04 -15.26
CA TYR A 48 -1.15 -10.95 -16.08
C TYR A 48 -2.23 -10.23 -16.89
N MET A 49 -3.06 -10.98 -17.62
CA MET A 49 -4.11 -10.39 -18.47
C MET A 49 -5.22 -9.73 -17.64
N GLY A 50 -5.52 -10.27 -16.48
CA GLY A 50 -6.42 -9.65 -15.51
C GLY A 50 -5.87 -8.32 -15.00
N ALA A 51 -4.58 -8.27 -14.66
CA ALA A 51 -3.91 -7.06 -14.24
C ALA A 51 -3.91 -5.98 -15.34
N VAL A 52 -3.54 -6.35 -16.56
CA VAL A 52 -3.57 -5.44 -17.72
C VAL A 52 -4.99 -4.88 -17.94
N ARG A 53 -6.01 -5.74 -17.99
CA ARG A 53 -7.41 -5.28 -18.16
C ARG A 53 -7.84 -4.33 -17.05
N ALA A 54 -7.45 -4.63 -15.82
CA ALA A 54 -7.76 -3.79 -14.66
C ALA A 54 -7.13 -2.40 -14.80
N VAL A 55 -5.84 -2.32 -15.08
CA VAL A 55 -5.12 -1.04 -15.24
C VAL A 55 -5.66 -0.26 -16.45
N THR A 56 -5.91 -0.91 -17.58
CA THR A 56 -6.50 -0.28 -18.78
C THR A 56 -7.88 0.32 -18.48
N HIS A 57 -8.73 -0.44 -17.79
CA HIS A 57 -10.06 0.02 -17.42
C HIS A 57 -10.00 1.28 -16.53
N LEU A 58 -9.13 1.26 -15.53
CA LEU A 58 -8.96 2.38 -14.60
C LEU A 58 -8.36 3.61 -15.30
N LYS A 59 -7.40 3.39 -16.20
CA LYS A 59 -6.87 4.46 -17.06
C LYS A 59 -7.99 5.15 -17.82
N GLY A 60 -8.82 4.37 -18.53
CA GLY A 60 -9.94 4.92 -19.30
C GLY A 60 -10.92 5.73 -18.44
N GLN A 61 -11.25 5.24 -17.24
CA GLN A 61 -12.13 5.97 -16.33
C GLN A 61 -11.52 7.29 -15.82
N LEU A 62 -10.22 7.29 -15.56
CA LEU A 62 -9.52 8.51 -15.15
C LEU A 62 -9.43 9.52 -16.30
N GLU A 63 -9.12 9.05 -17.51
CA GLU A 63 -9.07 9.88 -18.71
C GLU A 63 -10.43 10.53 -19.00
N GLU A 64 -11.50 9.77 -18.95
CA GLU A 64 -12.87 10.27 -19.12
C GLU A 64 -13.20 11.33 -18.06
N ARG A 65 -12.86 11.07 -16.82
CA ARG A 65 -13.16 11.97 -15.70
C ARG A 65 -12.35 13.26 -15.71
N LEU A 66 -11.07 13.18 -16.08
CA LEU A 66 -10.15 14.30 -16.09
C LEU A 66 -10.21 15.09 -17.41
N GLY A 67 -10.79 14.50 -18.47
CA GLY A 67 -10.82 15.10 -19.80
C GLY A 67 -9.44 15.19 -20.46
N VAL A 68 -8.48 14.36 -20.04
CA VAL A 68 -7.10 14.34 -20.55
C VAL A 68 -6.61 12.92 -20.77
N MET A 69 -5.69 12.75 -21.71
CA MET A 69 -5.01 11.46 -21.93
C MET A 69 -3.87 11.30 -20.94
N LEU A 70 -3.70 10.08 -20.45
CA LEU A 70 -2.67 9.69 -19.50
C LEU A 70 -1.63 8.83 -20.22
N ASP A 71 -0.48 9.39 -20.55
CA ASP A 71 0.55 8.75 -21.36
C ASP A 71 1.75 8.23 -20.57
N ALA A 72 1.96 8.70 -19.35
CA ALA A 72 3.08 8.32 -18.49
C ALA A 72 2.60 7.80 -17.14
N GLY A 73 3.30 6.78 -16.61
CA GLY A 73 3.00 6.19 -15.32
C GLY A 73 4.25 5.70 -14.60
N ALA A 74 4.16 5.60 -13.29
CA ALA A 74 5.12 4.90 -12.44
C ALA A 74 4.39 3.82 -11.66
N CYS A 75 5.12 2.84 -11.13
CA CYS A 75 4.56 1.83 -10.23
C CYS A 75 5.47 1.59 -9.02
N ALA A 76 4.91 0.96 -8.00
CA ALA A 76 5.68 0.50 -6.87
C ALA A 76 5.74 -1.01 -6.80
N ILE A 77 6.71 -1.48 -6.04
CA ILE A 77 6.98 -2.88 -5.76
C ILE A 77 7.29 -3.04 -4.27
N PRO A 78 7.00 -4.18 -3.66
CA PRO A 78 7.57 -4.52 -2.37
C PRO A 78 9.09 -4.58 -2.44
N PRO A 79 9.82 -4.20 -1.38
CA PRO A 79 11.26 -4.33 -1.34
C PRO A 79 11.72 -5.77 -1.53
N GLY A 80 12.83 -5.96 -2.25
CA GLY A 80 13.49 -7.25 -2.34
C GLY A 80 12.83 -8.31 -3.21
N ILE A 81 11.80 -7.97 -4.00
CA ILE A 81 11.20 -8.93 -4.94
C ILE A 81 12.16 -9.26 -6.09
N LEU A 82 11.98 -10.46 -6.66
CA LEU A 82 12.79 -10.95 -7.76
C LEU A 82 12.66 -10.05 -9.01
N GLU A 83 13.76 -9.83 -9.71
CA GLU A 83 13.82 -8.98 -10.93
C GLU A 83 12.79 -9.38 -12.00
N GLY A 84 12.49 -10.68 -12.13
CA GLY A 84 11.46 -11.17 -13.04
C GLY A 84 10.06 -10.65 -12.70
N ASN A 85 9.74 -10.54 -11.42
CA ASN A 85 8.47 -9.98 -10.95
C ASN A 85 8.44 -8.46 -11.17
N VAL A 86 9.55 -7.75 -10.93
CA VAL A 86 9.67 -6.32 -11.24
C VAL A 86 9.35 -6.05 -12.72
N LYS A 87 9.96 -6.85 -13.62
CA LYS A 87 9.70 -6.76 -15.07
C LYS A 87 8.25 -7.05 -15.40
N ALA A 88 7.65 -8.08 -14.80
CA ALA A 88 6.24 -8.41 -15.04
C ALA A 88 5.30 -7.25 -14.67
N ILE A 89 5.58 -6.54 -13.58
CA ILE A 89 4.81 -5.36 -13.16
C ILE A 89 4.97 -4.22 -14.14
N GLY A 90 6.21 -3.90 -14.52
CA GLY A 90 6.49 -2.87 -15.52
C GLY A 90 5.76 -3.16 -16.83
N ASN A 91 5.81 -4.41 -17.30
CA ASN A 91 5.12 -4.85 -18.52
C ASN A 91 3.59 -4.69 -18.42
N VAL A 92 2.98 -4.89 -17.25
CA VAL A 92 1.54 -4.64 -17.06
C VAL A 92 1.22 -3.16 -17.27
N VAL A 93 2.04 -2.25 -16.73
CA VAL A 93 1.86 -0.80 -16.90
C VAL A 93 1.97 -0.41 -18.38
N GLU A 94 2.97 -0.93 -19.08
CA GLU A 94 3.19 -0.65 -20.49
C GLU A 94 2.09 -1.26 -21.37
N ALA A 95 1.68 -2.50 -21.10
CA ALA A 95 0.59 -3.17 -21.82
C ALA A 95 -0.77 -2.47 -21.62
N ALA A 96 -0.96 -1.75 -20.50
CA ALA A 96 -2.12 -0.90 -20.27
C ALA A 96 -2.06 0.46 -21.00
N GLY A 97 -1.02 0.70 -21.82
CA GLY A 97 -0.88 1.89 -22.64
C GLY A 97 -0.28 3.10 -21.90
N PHE A 98 0.53 2.87 -20.88
CA PHE A 98 1.39 3.90 -20.29
C PHE A 98 2.83 3.74 -20.75
N ARG A 99 3.54 4.85 -20.85
CA ARG A 99 5.00 4.85 -20.87
C ARG A 99 5.49 4.74 -19.43
N LEU A 100 6.10 3.62 -19.09
CA LEU A 100 6.66 3.42 -17.74
C LEU A 100 7.85 4.39 -17.53
N THR A 101 7.79 5.20 -16.49
CA THR A 101 8.79 6.24 -16.21
C THR A 101 9.66 5.91 -15.02
N ASN A 102 9.15 5.15 -14.05
CA ASN A 102 9.88 4.74 -12.85
C ASN A 102 9.23 3.52 -12.20
N ILE A 103 10.04 2.74 -11.51
CA ILE A 103 9.63 1.70 -10.57
C ILE A 103 10.33 2.00 -9.25
N VAL A 104 9.59 2.08 -8.16
CA VAL A 104 10.09 2.43 -6.83
C VAL A 104 9.58 1.42 -5.81
N ASP A 105 10.31 1.15 -4.75
CA ASP A 105 9.76 0.37 -3.64
C ASP A 105 8.75 1.20 -2.82
N GLU A 106 7.74 0.51 -2.28
CA GLU A 106 6.61 1.15 -1.60
C GLU A 106 7.05 2.07 -0.44
N PRO A 107 7.91 1.63 0.51
CA PRO A 107 8.34 2.51 1.59
C PRO A 107 9.18 3.71 1.12
N THR A 108 9.99 3.55 0.07
CA THR A 108 10.74 4.67 -0.54
C THR A 108 9.80 5.66 -1.21
N ALA A 109 8.76 5.18 -1.89
CA ALA A 109 7.71 6.06 -2.41
C ALA A 109 7.04 6.85 -1.29
N ALA A 110 6.69 6.18 -0.19
CA ALA A 110 6.09 6.82 0.98
C ALA A 110 7.00 7.90 1.59
N SER A 111 8.30 7.63 1.73
CA SER A 111 9.27 8.59 2.29
C SER A 111 9.34 9.89 1.50
N SER A 112 9.19 9.81 0.17
CA SER A 112 9.19 10.98 -0.72
C SER A 112 8.04 11.96 -0.43
N VAL A 113 6.90 11.46 0.05
CA VAL A 113 5.75 12.30 0.43
C VAL A 113 5.86 12.81 1.84
N LEU A 114 6.37 11.98 2.75
CA LEU A 114 6.51 12.35 4.15
C LEU A 114 7.61 13.38 4.38
N GLY A 115 8.54 13.53 3.41
CA GLY A 115 9.64 14.50 3.50
C GLY A 115 10.62 14.19 4.63
N ILE A 116 10.76 12.90 4.99
CA ILE A 116 11.65 12.47 6.06
C ILE A 116 13.05 12.17 5.49
N SER A 117 14.08 12.61 6.21
CA SER A 117 15.47 12.32 5.92
C SER A 117 16.02 11.19 6.79
N ASP A 118 15.50 11.05 8.01
CA ASP A 118 15.99 10.11 9.01
C ASP A 118 14.83 9.40 9.70
N GLY A 119 14.96 8.08 9.90
CA GLY A 119 13.91 7.27 10.51
C GLY A 119 13.58 6.02 9.70
N ALA A 120 12.53 5.32 10.07
CA ALA A 120 12.03 4.19 9.31
C ALA A 120 10.62 4.45 8.79
N VAL A 121 10.36 4.05 7.55
CA VAL A 121 9.01 3.97 6.98
C VAL A 121 8.59 2.51 6.96
N VAL A 122 7.42 2.23 7.49
CA VAL A 122 6.80 0.90 7.51
C VAL A 122 5.49 0.97 6.76
N ASP A 123 5.45 0.37 5.57
CA ASP A 123 4.24 0.25 4.77
C ASP A 123 3.52 -1.07 5.08
N VAL A 124 2.37 -0.96 5.71
CA VAL A 124 1.56 -2.12 6.06
C VAL A 124 0.45 -2.28 5.02
N GLY A 125 0.78 -3.02 3.97
CA GLY A 125 -0.11 -3.33 2.86
C GLY A 125 -1.09 -4.45 3.15
N GLY A 126 -1.69 -4.97 2.09
CA GLY A 126 -2.62 -6.10 2.18
C GLY A 126 -1.91 -7.43 2.39
N GLY A 127 -0.84 -7.70 1.64
CA GLY A 127 -0.08 -8.96 1.67
C GLY A 127 1.14 -8.88 2.57
N THR A 128 1.85 -7.76 2.55
CA THR A 128 3.18 -7.60 3.13
C THR A 128 3.28 -6.40 4.07
N THR A 129 4.36 -6.39 4.86
CA THR A 129 4.85 -5.24 5.62
C THR A 129 6.24 -4.91 5.12
N GLY A 130 6.33 -3.84 4.33
CA GLY A 130 7.58 -3.31 3.80
C GLY A 130 8.22 -2.32 4.77
N ILE A 131 9.56 -2.32 4.84
CA ILE A 131 10.34 -1.42 5.71
C ILE A 131 11.42 -0.76 4.88
N SER A 132 11.57 0.56 5.01
CA SER A 132 12.76 1.30 4.57
C SER A 132 13.33 2.11 5.72
N VAL A 133 14.63 2.00 5.91
CA VAL A 133 15.36 2.86 6.85
C VAL A 133 16.10 3.94 6.06
N LEU A 134 15.91 5.18 6.49
CA LEU A 134 16.52 6.36 5.88
C LEU A 134 17.52 6.99 6.84
N LYS A 135 18.64 7.45 6.25
CA LYS A 135 19.65 8.26 6.91
C LYS A 135 20.17 9.31 5.94
N ASP A 136 20.22 10.57 6.37
CA ASP A 136 20.66 11.71 5.56
C ASP A 136 19.92 11.77 4.19
N GLY A 137 18.61 11.49 4.18
CA GLY A 137 17.78 11.46 3.00
C GLY A 137 18.04 10.29 2.03
N LYS A 138 18.83 9.30 2.43
CA LYS A 138 19.14 8.11 1.64
C LYS A 138 18.55 6.86 2.28
N VAL A 139 17.99 6.00 1.46
CA VAL A 139 17.58 4.67 1.91
C VAL A 139 18.85 3.82 2.11
N ILE A 140 19.06 3.38 3.35
CA ILE A 140 20.23 2.56 3.75
C ILE A 140 19.85 1.08 3.96
N PHE A 141 18.58 0.78 4.12
CA PHE A 141 18.06 -0.57 4.26
C PHE A 141 16.63 -0.65 3.73
N THR A 142 16.28 -1.75 3.09
CA THR A 142 14.91 -2.14 2.77
C THR A 142 14.70 -3.60 3.12
N GLY A 143 13.50 -3.92 3.60
CA GLY A 143 13.06 -5.29 3.89
C GLY A 143 11.56 -5.43 3.64
N ASP A 144 11.12 -6.67 3.45
CA ASP A 144 9.71 -7.00 3.28
C ASP A 144 9.39 -8.32 3.99
N GLU A 145 8.22 -8.38 4.60
CA GLU A 145 7.74 -9.58 5.27
C GLU A 145 6.32 -9.91 4.79
N PRO A 146 6.03 -11.17 4.49
CA PRO A 146 4.73 -11.59 4.00
C PRO A 146 3.69 -11.63 5.14
N THR A 147 3.48 -10.50 5.79
CA THR A 147 2.51 -10.31 6.87
C THR A 147 1.84 -8.96 6.68
N GLY A 148 0.57 -8.95 6.33
CA GLY A 148 -0.18 -7.73 6.02
C GLY A 148 -1.65 -7.84 6.46
N GLY A 149 -2.48 -6.95 5.94
CA GLY A 149 -3.91 -6.85 6.24
C GLY A 149 -4.71 -8.12 5.96
N THR A 150 -4.27 -8.95 5.01
CA THR A 150 -4.89 -10.26 4.73
C THR A 150 -4.78 -11.21 5.93
N HIS A 151 -3.64 -11.20 6.65
CA HIS A 151 -3.49 -12.00 7.87
C HIS A 151 -4.47 -11.56 8.96
N MET A 152 -4.72 -10.25 9.09
CA MET A 152 -5.76 -9.74 10.00
C MET A 152 -7.14 -10.27 9.61
N THR A 153 -7.46 -10.28 8.31
CA THR A 153 -8.73 -10.80 7.78
C THR A 153 -8.89 -12.28 8.07
N LEU A 154 -7.84 -13.08 7.87
CA LEU A 154 -7.87 -14.52 8.13
C LEU A 154 -8.07 -14.83 9.61
N VAL A 155 -7.40 -14.10 10.51
CA VAL A 155 -7.57 -14.26 11.96
C VAL A 155 -8.99 -13.88 12.37
N LEU A 156 -9.54 -12.80 11.85
CA LEU A 156 -10.91 -12.36 12.12
C LEU A 156 -11.93 -13.37 11.60
N ALA A 157 -11.75 -13.89 10.37
CA ALA A 157 -12.58 -14.91 9.78
C ALA A 157 -12.59 -16.18 10.64
N GLY A 158 -11.41 -16.65 11.05
CA GLY A 158 -11.29 -17.84 11.91
C GLY A 158 -11.92 -17.65 13.28
N PHE A 159 -11.77 -16.47 13.90
CA PHE A 159 -12.33 -16.17 15.22
C PHE A 159 -13.87 -16.17 15.23
N HIS A 160 -14.49 -15.59 14.19
CA HIS A 160 -15.95 -15.49 14.12
C HIS A 160 -16.63 -16.60 13.31
N GLY A 161 -15.86 -17.47 12.63
CA GLY A 161 -16.42 -18.46 11.71
C GLY A 161 -16.99 -17.84 10.44
N TRP A 162 -16.50 -16.65 10.05
CA TRP A 162 -16.95 -15.93 8.86
C TRP A 162 -16.16 -16.36 7.63
N ASN A 163 -16.72 -16.13 6.44
CA ASN A 163 -15.93 -16.18 5.23
C ASN A 163 -14.97 -14.94 5.14
N THR A 164 -13.97 -15.02 4.28
CA THR A 164 -12.96 -13.97 4.16
C THR A 164 -13.54 -12.63 3.68
N GLN A 165 -14.60 -12.65 2.90
CA GLN A 165 -15.25 -11.44 2.42
C GLN A 165 -16.01 -10.72 3.54
N GLU A 166 -16.73 -11.46 4.37
CA GLU A 166 -17.42 -10.92 5.55
C GLU A 166 -16.42 -10.33 6.54
N ALA A 167 -15.34 -11.06 6.84
CA ALA A 167 -14.28 -10.61 7.72
C ALA A 167 -13.59 -9.33 7.20
N GLU A 168 -13.34 -9.26 5.89
CA GLU A 168 -12.74 -8.10 5.26
C GLU A 168 -13.65 -6.88 5.30
N LEU A 169 -14.95 -7.06 5.10
CA LEU A 169 -15.94 -5.98 5.22
C LEU A 169 -16.02 -5.46 6.66
N ALA A 170 -16.08 -6.36 7.65
CA ALA A 170 -16.09 -5.99 9.07
C ALA A 170 -14.81 -5.28 9.49
N LYS A 171 -13.64 -5.76 9.04
CA LYS A 171 -12.33 -5.14 9.30
C LYS A 171 -12.25 -3.69 8.82
N ARG A 172 -12.95 -3.36 7.74
CA ARG A 172 -12.94 -2.03 7.13
C ARG A 172 -14.01 -1.10 7.62
N ASP A 173 -14.97 -1.59 8.35
CA ASP A 173 -16.03 -0.78 8.91
C ASP A 173 -15.53 -0.09 10.19
N PRO A 174 -15.38 1.24 10.20
CA PRO A 174 -14.96 1.96 11.41
C PRO A 174 -15.89 1.73 12.60
N ALA A 175 -17.18 1.44 12.36
CA ALA A 175 -18.14 1.15 13.43
C ALA A 175 -17.85 -0.19 14.12
N GLN A 176 -17.11 -1.09 13.46
CA GLN A 176 -16.73 -2.40 13.99
C GLN A 176 -15.34 -2.40 14.66
N GLU A 177 -14.61 -1.29 14.63
CA GLU A 177 -13.21 -1.26 15.11
C GLU A 177 -13.07 -1.76 16.56
N ALA A 178 -13.98 -1.40 17.44
CA ALA A 178 -13.98 -1.83 18.84
C ALA A 178 -14.09 -3.36 19.01
N ASN A 179 -14.77 -4.04 18.09
CA ASN A 179 -14.93 -5.50 18.08
C ASN A 179 -13.81 -6.19 17.30
N VAL A 180 -13.32 -5.57 16.25
CA VAL A 180 -12.32 -6.10 15.33
C VAL A 180 -10.91 -6.01 15.91
N PHE A 181 -10.54 -4.84 16.43
CA PHE A 181 -9.15 -4.58 16.83
C PHE A 181 -8.63 -5.54 17.90
N PRO A 182 -9.37 -5.89 18.96
CA PRO A 182 -8.90 -6.87 19.94
C PRO A 182 -8.55 -8.24 19.33
N VAL A 183 -9.29 -8.67 18.32
CA VAL A 183 -9.09 -9.95 17.63
C VAL A 183 -7.84 -9.94 16.75
N ILE A 184 -7.58 -8.82 16.04
CA ILE A 184 -6.44 -8.71 15.13
C ILE A 184 -5.18 -8.18 15.82
N LYS A 185 -5.27 -7.69 17.04
CA LYS A 185 -4.14 -7.12 17.79
C LYS A 185 -2.91 -8.04 17.85
N PRO A 186 -3.02 -9.36 18.05
CA PRO A 186 -1.87 -10.26 18.00
C PRO A 186 -1.12 -10.24 16.65
N VAL A 187 -1.83 -9.99 15.54
CA VAL A 187 -1.21 -9.85 14.22
C VAL A 187 -0.43 -8.54 14.15
N VAL A 188 -0.99 -7.44 14.68
CA VAL A 188 -0.31 -6.14 14.76
C VAL A 188 0.94 -6.23 15.65
N GLU A 189 0.85 -6.93 16.78
CA GLU A 189 1.98 -7.18 17.69
C GLU A 189 3.08 -8.01 17.01
N LYS A 190 2.71 -9.01 16.21
CA LYS A 190 3.66 -9.78 15.39
C LYS A 190 4.36 -8.88 14.37
N MET A 191 3.62 -8.02 13.65
CA MET A 191 4.21 -7.05 12.71
C MET A 191 5.19 -6.13 13.41
N ALA A 192 4.82 -5.55 14.55
CA ALA A 192 5.69 -4.70 15.34
C ALA A 192 6.96 -5.44 15.82
N SER A 193 6.84 -6.71 16.18
CA SER A 193 7.99 -7.55 16.56
C SER A 193 8.94 -7.80 15.39
N ILE A 194 8.41 -8.02 14.19
CA ILE A 194 9.18 -8.17 12.94
C ILE A 194 9.95 -6.87 12.66
N VAL A 195 9.26 -5.73 12.67
CA VAL A 195 9.89 -4.41 12.47
C VAL A 195 10.98 -4.17 13.51
N ARG A 196 10.73 -4.46 14.79
CA ARG A 196 11.75 -4.35 15.85
C ARG A 196 13.00 -5.17 15.56
N ASN A 197 12.87 -6.36 15.00
CA ASN A 197 14.02 -7.20 14.67
C ASN A 197 14.91 -6.55 13.60
N TYR A 198 14.33 -5.97 12.56
CA TYR A 198 15.08 -5.20 11.56
C TYR A 198 15.76 -3.97 12.16
N LEU A 199 15.04 -3.22 13.01
CA LEU A 199 15.56 -1.98 13.61
C LEU A 199 16.66 -2.22 14.67
N ARG A 200 16.92 -3.45 15.10
CA ARG A 200 18.08 -3.76 15.96
C ARG A 200 19.41 -3.45 15.28
N GLU A 201 19.48 -3.67 13.99
CA GLU A 201 20.69 -3.39 13.17
C GLU A 201 20.71 -1.93 12.67
N TYR A 202 19.54 -1.31 12.61
CA TYR A 202 19.33 0.03 12.08
C TYR A 202 18.54 0.89 13.08
N PRO A 203 19.16 1.35 14.17
CA PRO A 203 18.47 2.14 15.19
C PRO A 203 17.99 3.48 14.59
N VAL A 204 16.73 3.82 14.88
CA VAL A 204 16.07 5.05 14.42
C VAL A 204 15.41 5.78 15.57
N GLU A 205 15.21 7.10 15.45
CA GLU A 205 14.55 7.92 16.46
C GLU A 205 13.02 7.94 16.32
N ALA A 206 12.51 7.63 15.13
CA ALA A 206 11.07 7.57 14.87
C ALA A 206 10.74 6.56 13.78
N VAL A 207 9.52 6.03 13.82
CA VAL A 207 8.95 5.13 12.80
C VAL A 207 7.68 5.76 12.24
N TYR A 208 7.56 5.77 10.92
CA TYR A 208 6.39 6.29 10.20
C TYR A 208 5.62 5.12 9.61
N VAL A 209 4.37 4.92 10.06
CA VAL A 209 3.53 3.83 9.58
C VAL A 209 2.55 4.32 8.52
N VAL A 210 2.54 3.66 7.37
CA VAL A 210 1.68 3.96 6.22
C VAL A 210 0.99 2.69 5.72
N GLY A 211 0.15 2.81 4.69
CA GLY A 211 -0.58 1.70 4.13
C GLY A 211 -1.97 1.49 4.75
N GLY A 212 -2.77 0.65 4.09
CA GLY A 212 -4.17 0.47 4.46
C GLY A 212 -4.41 -0.29 5.76
N ALA A 213 -3.49 -1.19 6.10
CA ALA A 213 -3.66 -2.04 7.27
C ALA A 213 -3.29 -1.35 8.60
N CYS A 214 -2.63 -0.19 8.55
CA CYS A 214 -2.34 0.61 9.75
C CYS A 214 -3.43 1.62 10.15
N CYS A 215 -4.59 1.64 9.44
CA CYS A 215 -5.62 2.66 9.65
C CYS A 215 -6.37 2.57 11.00
N PHE A 216 -6.20 1.51 11.77
CA PHE A 216 -6.82 1.37 13.09
C PHE A 216 -6.32 2.43 14.07
N THR A 217 -7.23 2.95 14.90
CA THR A 217 -6.93 4.03 15.88
C THR A 217 -5.84 3.65 16.87
N GLN A 218 -5.77 2.38 17.28
CA GLN A 218 -4.81 1.90 18.27
C GLN A 218 -3.52 1.33 17.66
N PHE A 219 -3.33 1.42 16.35
CA PHE A 219 -2.21 0.78 15.65
C PHE A 219 -0.87 1.33 16.14
N GLU A 220 -0.72 2.66 16.20
CA GLU A 220 0.52 3.32 16.63
C GLU A 220 0.92 2.90 18.05
N SER A 221 -0.02 2.90 18.97
CA SER A 221 0.27 2.58 20.38
C SER A 221 0.80 1.15 20.58
N VAL A 222 0.35 0.21 19.72
CA VAL A 222 0.90 -1.16 19.73
C VAL A 222 2.34 -1.15 19.22
N PHE A 223 2.60 -0.46 18.12
CA PHE A 223 3.94 -0.36 17.55
C PHE A 223 4.90 0.35 18.50
N GLU A 224 4.53 1.49 19.09
CA GLU A 224 5.33 2.23 20.07
C GLU A 224 5.75 1.35 21.26
N LYS A 225 4.80 0.58 21.79
CA LYS A 225 5.07 -0.35 22.90
C LYS A 225 6.13 -1.39 22.56
N PHE A 226 6.14 -1.89 21.32
CA PHE A 226 7.09 -2.91 20.88
C PHE A 226 8.44 -2.34 20.45
N LEU A 227 8.43 -1.17 19.81
CA LEU A 227 9.62 -0.56 19.23
C LEU A 227 10.39 0.28 20.25
N GLY A 228 9.71 0.88 21.22
CA GLY A 228 10.31 1.76 22.21
C GLY A 228 10.72 3.14 21.66
N VAL A 229 10.23 3.49 20.47
CA VAL A 229 10.43 4.78 19.80
C VAL A 229 9.08 5.35 19.35
N PRO A 230 8.96 6.67 19.15
CA PRO A 230 7.74 7.29 18.62
C PRO A 230 7.32 6.69 17.30
N VAL A 231 6.01 6.47 17.15
CA VAL A 231 5.39 5.97 15.92
C VAL A 231 4.41 7.01 15.40
N VAL A 232 4.64 7.48 14.18
CA VAL A 232 3.84 8.52 13.54
C VAL A 232 3.01 7.92 12.42
N LYS A 233 1.69 8.10 12.48
CA LYS A 233 0.76 7.75 11.42
C LYS A 233 0.20 9.03 10.81
N PRO A 234 0.41 9.30 9.51
CA PRO A 234 -0.18 10.46 8.86
C PRO A 234 -1.71 10.37 8.83
N ALA A 235 -2.39 11.52 8.66
CA ALA A 235 -3.86 11.61 8.68
C ALA A 235 -4.55 10.72 7.62
N ALA A 236 -3.88 10.43 6.51
CA ALA A 236 -4.38 9.57 5.45
C ALA A 236 -3.30 8.55 5.04
N PRO A 237 -2.97 7.58 5.92
CA PRO A 237 -1.83 6.67 5.72
C PRO A 237 -1.97 5.82 4.46
N LEU A 238 -3.19 5.51 4.07
CA LEU A 238 -3.55 4.80 2.87
C LEU A 238 -3.14 5.52 1.57
N LEU A 239 -3.05 6.85 1.58
CA LEU A 239 -2.77 7.65 0.39
C LEU A 239 -1.29 8.02 0.26
N VAL A 240 -0.46 7.74 1.25
CA VAL A 240 0.94 8.18 1.26
C VAL A 240 1.74 7.50 0.16
N THR A 241 1.77 6.18 0.14
CA THR A 241 2.50 5.39 -0.87
C THR A 241 2.03 5.72 -2.29
N PRO A 242 0.74 5.77 -2.59
CA PRO A 242 0.22 6.20 -3.88
C PRO A 242 0.67 7.57 -4.33
N LEU A 243 0.60 8.55 -3.45
CA LEU A 243 1.10 9.90 -3.74
C LEU A 243 2.61 9.88 -3.97
N GLY A 244 3.34 9.06 -3.22
CA GLY A 244 4.77 8.86 -3.39
C GLY A 244 5.13 8.30 -4.75
N ILE A 245 4.38 7.31 -5.25
CA ILE A 245 4.55 6.79 -6.59
C ILE A 245 4.33 7.91 -7.62
N ALA A 246 3.28 8.72 -7.44
CA ALA A 246 2.97 9.86 -8.31
C ALA A 246 4.10 10.88 -8.35
N VAL A 247 4.65 11.24 -7.20
CA VAL A 247 5.78 12.19 -7.09
C VAL A 247 7.03 11.64 -7.78
N ASN A 248 7.23 10.33 -7.74
CA ASN A 248 8.36 9.66 -8.39
C ASN A 248 8.15 9.38 -9.89
N CYS A 249 7.01 9.74 -10.47
CA CYS A 249 6.81 9.67 -11.91
C CYS A 249 7.65 10.74 -12.60
N LYS A 250 8.67 10.32 -13.36
CA LYS A 250 9.56 11.20 -14.12
C LYS A 250 8.96 11.46 -15.51
N LEU A 251 8.67 12.70 -15.86
CA LEU A 251 8.09 13.11 -17.15
C LEU A 251 9.17 13.40 -18.18
#